data_c22cdd9240d19e954dc181b0d58e7101
#
_entry.id   c22cdd9240d19e954dc181b0d58e7101
#
_cell.length_a   1.000
_cell.length_b   1.000
_cell.length_c   1.000
_cell.angle_alpha   90.00
_cell.angle_beta   90.00
_cell.angle_gamma   90.00
#
_symmetry.space_group_name_H-M   'P 1'
#
loop_
_entity.id
_entity.type
_entity.pdbx_description
1 polymer ?
#
loop_
_entity_poly.entity_id
_entity_poly.type
_entity_poly.pdbx_seq_one_letter_code
_entity_poly.pdbx_strand_id
1 'polypeptide(L)'
;MKKLLIILIAAAGVVSCQMRTSKTEGEKQLTEGEKEYQLKDTANFTSIQWIDSTFQDLGSVKEGPEVEISFKFKNTGNKNLIIENVTASCGCTIVEKPQQPFQPGETGSIKAKFTTGGHTGTNNKSIYVIANTKGSTSQELKFRIVVEKS
;
A
#
# COMPACT_ATOMS: atom_id res chain seq x y z
N MET A 1 -15.81 -65.38 -50.81
CA MET A 1 -17.01 -64.55 -51.01
C MET A 1 -17.60 -64.27 -49.64
N LYS A 2 -18.00 -63.09 -49.49
CA LYS A 2 -18.68 -62.47 -48.32
C LYS A 2 -17.80 -62.00 -47.15
N LYS A 3 -17.54 -60.70 -47.25
CA LYS A 3 -17.04 -59.80 -46.26
C LYS A 3 -18.01 -59.64 -45.11
N LEU A 4 -17.53 -59.74 -43.91
CA LEU A 4 -18.28 -59.21 -42.74
C LEU A 4 -17.43 -58.21 -42.02
N LEU A 5 -17.87 -56.94 -42.13
CA LEU A 5 -17.28 -55.79 -41.54
C LEU A 5 -17.82 -55.63 -40.11
N ILE A 6 -16.97 -55.86 -39.13
CA ILE A 6 -17.35 -55.58 -37.71
C ILE A 6 -16.79 -54.23 -37.35
N ILE A 7 -17.70 -53.27 -37.19
CA ILE A 7 -17.40 -51.95 -36.70
C ILE A 7 -17.35 -52.00 -35.16
N LEU A 8 -16.17 -51.86 -34.58
CA LEU A 8 -15.94 -51.75 -33.15
C LEU A 8 -16.01 -50.28 -32.80
N ILE A 9 -17.12 -49.88 -32.17
CA ILE A 9 -17.29 -48.54 -31.61
C ILE A 9 -16.56 -48.51 -30.27
N ALA A 10 -15.38 -47.88 -30.26
CA ALA A 10 -14.68 -47.60 -29.01
C ALA A 10 -15.31 -46.37 -28.35
N ALA A 11 -16.03 -46.57 -27.28
CA ALA A 11 -16.51 -45.49 -26.42
C ALA A 11 -15.32 -44.93 -25.63
N ALA A 12 -14.79 -43.81 -26.08
CA ALA A 12 -13.82 -43.03 -25.32
C ALA A 12 -14.54 -42.29 -24.19
N GLY A 13 -14.43 -42.83 -22.97
CA GLY A 13 -14.83 -42.14 -21.75
C GLY A 13 -13.96 -40.91 -21.54
N VAL A 14 -14.56 -39.74 -21.72
CA VAL A 14 -13.94 -38.49 -21.34
C VAL A 14 -14.02 -38.38 -19.81
N VAL A 15 -12.94 -38.73 -19.12
CA VAL A 15 -12.76 -38.38 -17.72
C VAL A 15 -12.49 -36.88 -17.66
N SER A 16 -13.56 -36.13 -17.43
CA SER A 16 -13.48 -34.71 -17.09
C SER A 16 -12.85 -34.58 -15.71
N CYS A 17 -11.54 -34.35 -15.69
CA CYS A 17 -10.83 -33.97 -14.50
C CYS A 17 -11.24 -32.52 -14.19
N GLN A 18 -12.29 -32.31 -13.37
CA GLN A 18 -12.59 -31.04 -12.77
C GLN A 18 -11.45 -30.72 -11.79
N MET A 19 -10.43 -30.02 -12.29
CA MET A 19 -9.53 -29.28 -11.42
C MET A 19 -10.38 -28.27 -10.65
N ARG A 20 -10.67 -28.59 -9.40
CA ARG A 20 -11.02 -27.56 -8.42
C ARG A 20 -9.84 -26.62 -8.31
N THR A 21 -9.86 -25.58 -9.12
CA THR A 21 -9.05 -24.39 -8.89
C THR A 21 -9.49 -23.84 -7.56
N SER A 22 -8.70 -24.06 -6.53
CA SER A 22 -8.73 -23.27 -5.32
C SER A 22 -8.57 -21.82 -5.78
N LYS A 23 -9.65 -21.08 -5.70
CA LYS A 23 -9.67 -19.64 -5.94
C LYS A 23 -8.85 -19.01 -4.82
N THR A 24 -7.54 -18.95 -5.01
CA THR A 24 -6.72 -17.97 -4.32
C THR A 24 -7.27 -16.65 -4.81
N GLU A 25 -7.99 -15.94 -3.97
CA GLU A 25 -8.38 -14.58 -4.22
C GLU A 25 -7.09 -13.80 -4.37
N GLY A 26 -6.65 -13.67 -5.63
CA GLY A 26 -5.54 -12.82 -5.98
C GLY A 26 -5.92 -11.40 -5.57
N GLU A 27 -5.12 -10.85 -4.70
CA GLU A 27 -5.16 -9.46 -4.27
C GLU A 27 -5.17 -8.58 -5.53
N LYS A 28 -6.36 -8.08 -5.89
CA LYS A 28 -6.56 -7.30 -7.11
C LYS A 28 -5.92 -5.93 -6.91
N GLN A 29 -4.77 -5.73 -7.50
CA GLN A 29 -4.13 -4.42 -7.57
C GLN A 29 -5.01 -3.48 -8.39
N LEU A 30 -5.47 -2.39 -7.76
CA LEU A 30 -6.27 -1.37 -8.41
C LEU A 30 -5.43 -0.57 -9.41
N THR A 31 -6.00 -0.28 -10.58
CA THR A 31 -5.40 0.65 -11.53
C THR A 31 -5.44 2.08 -10.99
N GLU A 32 -4.59 2.98 -11.52
CA GLU A 32 -4.58 4.38 -11.07
C GLU A 32 -5.93 5.07 -11.30
N GLY A 33 -6.64 4.76 -12.38
CA GLY A 33 -7.99 5.27 -12.64
C GLY A 33 -9.03 4.76 -11.63
N GLU A 34 -8.94 3.50 -11.22
CA GLU A 34 -9.82 2.94 -10.19
C GLU A 34 -9.57 3.60 -8.82
N LYS A 35 -8.32 3.91 -8.49
CA LYS A 35 -7.95 4.64 -7.27
C LYS A 35 -8.50 6.06 -7.26
N GLU A 36 -8.35 6.80 -8.36
CA GLU A 36 -8.88 8.16 -8.51
C GLU A 36 -10.42 8.19 -8.40
N TYR A 37 -11.11 7.21 -9.00
CA TYR A 37 -12.56 7.08 -8.88
C TYR A 37 -12.99 6.85 -7.44
N GLN A 38 -12.29 6.00 -6.69
CA GLN A 38 -12.59 5.69 -5.29
C GLN A 38 -12.47 6.90 -4.37
N LEU A 39 -11.61 7.86 -4.69
CA LEU A 39 -11.46 9.11 -3.93
C LEU A 39 -12.58 10.13 -4.21
N LYS A 40 -13.21 10.06 -5.37
CA LYS A 40 -14.34 10.93 -5.73
C LYS A 40 -15.66 10.39 -5.20
N ASP A 41 -15.76 9.07 -4.97
CA ASP A 41 -16.95 8.42 -4.44
C ASP A 41 -16.93 8.33 -2.92
N THR A 42 -17.58 9.26 -2.25
CA THR A 42 -17.67 9.30 -0.77
C THR A 42 -18.34 8.06 -0.17
N ALA A 43 -19.07 7.26 -0.94
CA ALA A 43 -19.64 5.98 -0.49
C ALA A 43 -18.55 4.95 -0.18
N ASN A 44 -17.37 5.11 -0.75
CA ASN A 44 -16.19 4.25 -0.52
C ASN A 44 -15.24 4.78 0.55
N PHE A 45 -15.59 5.88 1.23
CA PHE A 45 -14.73 6.43 2.28
C PHE A 45 -14.73 5.54 3.52
N THR A 46 -13.56 5.38 4.10
CA THR A 46 -13.30 4.60 5.30
C THR A 46 -12.70 5.47 6.41
N SER A 47 -12.23 4.86 7.49
CA SER A 47 -11.57 5.57 8.59
C SER A 47 -10.16 5.05 8.80
N ILE A 48 -9.22 5.95 8.94
CA ILE A 48 -7.83 5.65 9.30
C ILE A 48 -7.58 6.05 10.75
N GLN A 49 -6.84 5.22 11.48
CA GLN A 49 -6.31 5.54 12.79
C GLN A 49 -4.79 5.39 12.75
N TRP A 50 -4.08 6.46 13.07
CA TRP A 50 -2.64 6.41 13.26
C TRP A 50 -2.34 5.71 14.59
N ILE A 51 -1.53 4.65 14.54
CA ILE A 51 -1.07 3.90 15.72
C ILE A 51 0.11 4.64 16.34
N ASP A 52 1.04 5.07 15.49
CA ASP A 52 2.13 5.94 15.91
C ASP A 52 1.66 7.39 15.94
N SER A 53 2.36 8.24 16.70
CA SER A 53 2.15 9.68 16.64
C SER A 53 2.35 10.20 15.21
N THR A 54 1.47 11.09 14.77
CA THR A 54 1.64 11.82 13.49
C THR A 54 2.79 12.82 13.51
N PHE A 55 3.38 13.04 14.70
CA PHE A 55 4.64 13.75 14.88
C PHE A 55 5.64 12.84 15.59
N GLN A 56 6.83 12.66 15.00
CA GLN A 56 7.93 11.90 15.58
C GLN A 56 9.17 12.79 15.74
N ASP A 57 9.73 12.82 16.96
CA ASP A 57 11.06 13.40 17.21
C ASP A 57 12.09 12.26 17.17
N LEU A 58 12.95 12.28 16.18
CA LEU A 58 13.95 11.24 15.95
C LEU A 58 15.27 11.50 16.69
N GLY A 59 15.33 12.60 17.45
CA GLY A 59 16.53 12.98 18.19
C GLY A 59 17.68 13.43 17.30
N SER A 60 18.91 13.14 17.75
CA SER A 60 20.16 13.54 17.06
C SER A 60 20.80 12.34 16.37
N VAL A 61 21.30 12.56 15.15
CA VAL A 61 22.07 11.60 14.35
C VAL A 61 23.30 12.27 13.76
N LYS A 62 24.32 11.47 13.42
CA LYS A 62 25.48 11.98 12.67
C LYS A 62 25.13 12.14 11.19
N GLU A 63 25.74 13.15 10.56
CA GLU A 63 25.68 13.34 9.13
C GLU A 63 26.28 12.15 8.38
N GLY A 64 25.62 11.73 7.30
CA GLY A 64 26.08 10.67 6.37
C GLY A 64 25.04 9.60 6.12
N PRO A 65 24.61 8.77 7.10
CA PRO A 65 23.66 7.69 6.86
C PRO A 65 22.24 8.21 6.58
N GLU A 66 21.47 7.44 5.78
CA GLU A 66 20.03 7.65 5.66
C GLU A 66 19.30 7.19 6.93
N VAL A 67 18.25 7.92 7.29
CA VAL A 67 17.39 7.59 8.43
C VAL A 67 16.04 7.11 7.91
N GLU A 68 15.67 5.89 8.30
CA GLU A 68 14.36 5.31 7.99
C GLU A 68 13.32 5.77 9.01
N ILE A 69 12.15 6.18 8.50
CA ILE A 69 11.01 6.64 9.28
C ILE A 69 9.80 5.81 8.89
N SER A 70 8.98 5.43 9.87
CA SER A 70 7.77 4.65 9.63
C SER A 70 6.63 5.18 10.49
N PHE A 71 5.47 5.38 9.87
CA PHE A 71 4.22 5.76 10.55
C PHE A 71 3.20 4.66 10.36
N LYS A 72 2.91 3.92 11.42
CA LYS A 72 1.93 2.82 11.41
C LYS A 72 0.53 3.36 11.54
N PHE A 73 -0.38 2.75 10.79
CA PHE A 73 -1.80 3.05 10.83
C PHE A 73 -2.63 1.77 10.77
N LYS A 74 -3.92 1.90 11.09
CA LYS A 74 -4.93 0.85 10.97
C LYS A 74 -6.14 1.39 10.22
N ASN A 75 -6.69 0.59 9.31
CA ASN A 75 -8.00 0.84 8.74
C ASN A 75 -9.07 0.46 9.79
N THR A 76 -9.69 1.45 10.41
CA THR A 76 -10.74 1.23 11.43
C THR A 76 -12.15 1.36 10.86
N GLY A 77 -12.28 1.61 9.56
CA GLY A 77 -13.57 1.67 8.89
C GLY A 77 -14.03 0.31 8.36
N ASN A 78 -15.08 0.34 7.55
CA ASN A 78 -15.75 -0.84 7.00
C ASN A 78 -15.57 -0.98 5.47
N LYS A 79 -14.72 -0.17 4.87
CA LYS A 79 -14.35 -0.21 3.44
C LYS A 79 -12.83 -0.32 3.32
N ASN A 80 -12.35 -0.70 2.15
CA ASN A 80 -10.92 -0.73 1.87
C ASN A 80 -10.32 0.67 1.97
N LEU A 81 -9.20 0.79 2.68
CA LEU A 81 -8.40 2.02 2.73
C LEU A 81 -7.40 2.01 1.58
N ILE A 82 -7.49 3.04 0.74
CA ILE A 82 -6.62 3.20 -0.42
C ILE A 82 -5.74 4.42 -0.20
N ILE A 83 -4.43 4.22 -0.20
CA ILE A 83 -3.46 5.31 -0.22
C ILE A 83 -3.22 5.68 -1.68
N GLU A 84 -3.75 6.82 -2.09
CA GLU A 84 -3.61 7.29 -3.47
C GLU A 84 -2.26 7.90 -3.74
N ASN A 85 -1.80 8.76 -2.81
CA ASN A 85 -0.55 9.45 -2.98
C ASN A 85 0.19 9.63 -1.66
N VAL A 86 1.51 9.68 -1.73
CA VAL A 86 2.40 10.02 -0.61
C VAL A 86 3.47 10.94 -1.16
N THR A 87 3.60 12.14 -0.60
CA THR A 87 4.59 13.12 -1.01
C THR A 87 5.32 13.71 0.19
N ALA A 88 6.61 13.99 0.03
CA ALA A 88 7.40 14.65 1.04
C ALA A 88 7.52 16.16 0.74
N SER A 89 7.71 16.96 1.78
CA SER A 89 7.89 18.42 1.69
C SER A 89 9.21 18.85 1.04
N CYS A 90 10.17 17.93 0.84
CA CYS A 90 11.47 18.19 0.19
C CYS A 90 11.98 16.94 -0.54
N GLY A 91 12.88 17.15 -1.52
CA GLY A 91 13.60 16.07 -2.20
C GLY A 91 14.61 15.30 -1.34
N CYS A 92 14.89 15.80 -0.12
CA CYS A 92 15.75 15.13 0.86
C CYS A 92 15.03 13.96 1.60
N THR A 93 13.74 13.75 1.34
CA THR A 93 12.96 12.67 1.91
C THR A 93 12.30 11.88 0.79
N ILE A 94 12.67 10.62 0.67
CA ILE A 94 12.06 9.67 -0.26
C ILE A 94 10.96 8.94 0.48
N VAL A 95 9.76 8.86 -0.11
CA VAL A 95 8.60 8.18 0.48
C VAL A 95 8.19 6.97 -0.36
N GLU A 96 7.73 5.92 0.31
CA GLU A 96 7.21 4.72 -0.32
C GLU A 96 5.69 4.71 -0.23
N LYS A 97 5.03 4.74 -1.39
CA LYS A 97 3.57 4.62 -1.48
C LYS A 97 3.16 3.15 -1.45
N PRO A 98 2.31 2.71 -0.49
CA PRO A 98 1.71 1.38 -0.53
C PRO A 98 0.89 1.19 -1.81
N GLN A 99 1.04 0.05 -2.48
CA GLN A 99 0.36 -0.24 -3.75
C GLN A 99 -0.98 -0.94 -3.54
N GLN A 100 -1.10 -1.72 -2.46
CA GLN A 100 -2.29 -2.52 -2.18
C GLN A 100 -3.26 -1.76 -1.27
N PRO A 101 -4.58 -1.92 -1.47
CA PRO A 101 -5.58 -1.47 -0.52
C PRO A 101 -5.49 -2.24 0.80
N PHE A 102 -5.76 -1.58 1.91
CA PHE A 102 -5.83 -2.21 3.24
C PHE A 102 -7.28 -2.54 3.58
N GLN A 103 -7.55 -3.79 3.89
CA GLN A 103 -8.88 -4.27 4.27
C GLN A 103 -9.33 -3.69 5.63
N PRO A 104 -10.65 -3.70 5.95
CA PRO A 104 -11.14 -3.35 7.29
C PRO A 104 -10.41 -4.12 8.38
N GLY A 105 -9.86 -3.39 9.37
CA GLY A 105 -9.08 -3.95 10.48
C GLY A 105 -7.60 -4.17 10.17
N GLU A 106 -7.16 -4.07 8.93
CA GLU A 106 -5.76 -4.26 8.54
C GLU A 106 -4.87 -3.11 8.96
N THR A 107 -3.61 -3.43 9.29
CA THR A 107 -2.57 -2.48 9.69
C THR A 107 -1.55 -2.32 8.57
N GLY A 108 -1.16 -1.09 8.30
CA GLY A 108 -0.12 -0.74 7.36
C GLY A 108 0.87 0.26 7.91
N SER A 109 1.80 0.69 7.08
CA SER A 109 2.74 1.77 7.41
C SER A 109 3.09 2.63 6.19
N ILE A 110 3.26 3.92 6.43
CA ILE A 110 3.92 4.84 5.49
C ILE A 110 5.39 4.87 5.85
N LYS A 111 6.24 4.52 4.90
CA LYS A 111 7.69 4.51 5.07
C LYS A 111 8.34 5.68 4.35
N ALA A 112 9.38 6.23 4.94
CA ALA A 112 10.19 7.27 4.37
C ALA A 112 11.66 7.08 4.70
N LYS A 113 12.55 7.66 3.87
CA LYS A 113 14.00 7.71 4.09
C LYS A 113 14.44 9.17 3.99
N PHE A 114 15.08 9.65 5.02
CA PHE A 114 15.64 11.01 5.06
C PHE A 114 17.15 10.96 4.85
N THR A 115 17.64 11.70 3.87
CA THR A 115 19.07 11.86 3.60
C THR A 115 19.66 12.92 4.53
N THR A 116 20.60 12.53 5.39
CA THR A 116 21.23 13.42 6.37
C THR A 116 22.35 14.26 5.76
N GLY A 117 23.01 13.77 4.72
CA GLY A 117 24.12 14.46 4.05
C GLY A 117 23.75 15.84 3.52
N GLY A 118 24.49 16.88 3.93
CA GLY A 118 24.23 18.28 3.57
C GLY A 118 23.07 18.93 4.32
N HIS A 119 22.52 18.28 5.35
CA HIS A 119 21.36 18.75 6.12
C HIS A 119 21.67 18.93 7.63
N THR A 120 22.88 19.41 7.97
CA THR A 120 23.27 19.66 9.37
C THR A 120 22.31 20.63 10.08
N GLY A 121 22.12 20.43 11.39
CA GLY A 121 21.20 21.20 12.22
C GLY A 121 19.81 20.58 12.36
N THR A 122 18.85 21.37 12.83
CA THR A 122 17.48 20.92 13.05
C THR A 122 16.69 20.88 11.74
N ASN A 123 16.15 19.73 11.42
CA ASN A 123 15.30 19.51 10.27
C ASN A 123 13.88 19.16 10.73
N ASN A 124 12.88 19.94 10.27
CA ASN A 124 11.46 19.65 10.43
C ASN A 124 10.89 19.35 9.04
N LYS A 125 10.30 18.19 8.87
CA LYS A 125 9.81 17.70 7.58
C LYS A 125 8.38 17.21 7.69
N SER A 126 7.62 17.38 6.60
CA SER A 126 6.25 16.88 6.47
C SER A 126 6.15 15.85 5.34
N ILE A 127 5.28 14.88 5.56
CA ILE A 127 4.85 13.89 4.58
C ILE A 127 3.33 14.03 4.45
N TYR A 128 2.84 14.20 3.24
CA TYR A 128 1.43 14.33 2.93
C TYR A 128 0.93 13.01 2.34
N VAL A 129 -0.12 12.47 2.94
CA VAL A 129 -0.75 11.22 2.54
C VAL A 129 -2.16 11.53 2.06
N ILE A 130 -2.49 11.17 0.82
CA ILE A 130 -3.83 11.27 0.25
C ILE A 130 -4.46 9.88 0.24
N ALA A 131 -5.65 9.77 0.84
CA ALA A 131 -6.38 8.52 0.99
C ALA A 131 -7.90 8.75 0.98
N ASN A 132 -8.68 7.70 0.71
CA ASN A 132 -10.15 7.72 0.74
C ASN A 132 -10.70 7.74 2.18
N THR A 133 -10.35 8.75 2.96
CA THR A 133 -10.71 8.85 4.37
C THR A 133 -11.80 9.89 4.64
N LYS A 134 -12.70 9.55 5.60
CA LYS A 134 -13.77 10.44 6.06
C LYS A 134 -13.19 11.67 6.78
N GLY A 135 -13.83 12.80 6.60
CA GLY A 135 -13.44 14.07 7.20
C GLY A 135 -12.36 14.81 6.41
N SER A 136 -11.26 14.18 6.12
CA SER A 136 -10.20 14.74 5.26
C SER A 136 -9.56 13.62 4.44
N THR A 137 -9.41 13.85 3.16
CA THR A 137 -8.65 12.96 2.27
C THR A 137 -7.15 13.17 2.37
N SER A 138 -6.69 14.28 2.97
CA SER A 138 -5.29 14.60 3.17
C SER A 138 -4.91 14.50 4.63
N GLN A 139 -3.86 13.72 4.92
CA GLN A 139 -3.28 13.55 6.24
C GLN A 139 -1.85 14.09 6.21
N GLU A 140 -1.44 14.83 7.24
CA GLU A 140 -0.08 15.34 7.38
C GLU A 140 0.64 14.58 8.50
N LEU A 141 1.80 14.00 8.17
CA LEU A 141 2.73 13.36 9.09
C LEU A 141 3.97 14.21 9.19
N LYS A 142 4.51 14.36 10.38
CA LYS A 142 5.67 15.22 10.63
C LYS A 142 6.77 14.47 11.36
N PHE A 143 8.01 14.80 11.05
CA PHE A 143 9.13 14.40 11.88
C PHE A 143 10.13 15.53 12.06
N ARG A 144 10.80 15.51 13.21
CA ARG A 144 11.93 16.37 13.54
C ARG A 144 13.16 15.50 13.72
N ILE A 145 14.30 15.95 13.20
CA ILE A 145 15.59 15.30 13.37
C ILE A 145 16.70 16.36 13.47
N VAL A 146 17.66 16.14 14.34
CA VAL A 146 18.85 17.00 14.46
C VAL A 146 20.02 16.25 13.85
N VAL A 147 20.64 16.82 12.80
CA VAL A 147 21.81 16.24 12.14
C VAL A 147 23.05 16.96 12.67
N GLU A 148 23.90 16.22 13.34
CA GLU A 148 25.17 16.70 13.86
C GLU A 148 26.26 16.49 12.80
N LYS A 149 27.14 17.48 12.65
CA LYS A 149 28.28 17.39 11.75
C LYS A 149 29.19 16.21 12.18
N SER A 150 29.66 15.45 11.19
CA SER A 150 30.64 14.36 11.39
C SER A 150 32.02 14.91 11.70
#